data_080c0eadb67b8b55e0ec50f72e991315
#
_entry.id   080c0eadb67b8b55e0ec50f72e991315
#
_cell.length_a   1.000
_cell.length_b   1.000
_cell.length_c   1.000
_cell.angle_alpha   90.00
_cell.angle_beta   90.00
_cell.angle_gamma   90.00
#
_symmetry.space_group_name_H-M   'P 1'
#
loop_
_entity.id
_entity.type
_entity.pdbx_description
1 polymer ?
#
loop_
_entity_poly.entity_id
_entity_poly.type
_entity_poly.pdbx_seq_one_letter_code
_entity_poly.pdbx_strand_id
1 'polypeptide(L)'
;MKRKQFVISTIIILLLALFAGCKQSFSPALKKADQVLSADTEKGSKMLDSICQAEPNMSTANQRYYQLLKLKASDKDYHPITNQKLLIDSLVSYFEHAGEDNLLAEAYFYAGRVYYEIGDKPEALKFYQKANEKVAKDNYALQGDIYCQMANVYRYTDLNKEALAALRLAYQADSLSGNIRNMLYDIRDMGEVYLGQNNILKAQKNFSLGVEKAKKNKDTLLLLLFHHGLAVAYNRKDETTKALSHINYCINNINILNDKNGVYVTALDIYTKNNNKKLANIYRNAILDFGNITSKRYALENLLKEITSKDAITNKYFKKFTLYDDSVQKLKNCEATKKAEQLYQYNLKERENTKLKAKNHFKNISIIIAFFFLLIIFFSFQMKIKNMKQEQELLKLKIDKLKQLEKLAELKTQAKLNSEQNSIGTSKIQNTINKEIKEGTYKLSEEGWRNLKILINSTYPEFDKNLEAFLCTNPVEYKICLMIKLGVTPSNIAKFVNVTKEAITASRRRMYIKVFKKKGTPSDWDKVILSL
;
A
#
# COMPACT_ATOMS: atom_id res chain seq x y z
N MET A 1 2.25 -18.41 34.46
CA MET A 1 1.96 -18.26 33.03
C MET A 1 0.71 -17.43 32.74
N LYS A 2 -0.45 -17.71 33.30
CA LYS A 2 -1.72 -16.98 33.05
C LYS A 2 -1.64 -15.47 33.28
N ARG A 3 -0.96 -14.99 34.35
CA ARG A 3 -0.81 -13.55 34.65
C ARG A 3 0.00 -12.77 33.59
N LYS A 4 1.06 -13.35 33.01
CA LYS A 4 1.85 -12.70 31.95
C LYS A 4 1.09 -12.64 30.62
N GLN A 5 0.30 -13.67 30.29
CA GLN A 5 -0.55 -13.65 29.11
C GLN A 5 -1.67 -12.62 29.22
N PHE A 6 -2.24 -12.44 30.41
CA PHE A 6 -3.25 -11.43 30.69
C PHE A 6 -2.70 -10.01 30.52
N VAL A 7 -1.49 -9.72 31.05
CA VAL A 7 -0.84 -8.41 30.90
C VAL A 7 -0.51 -8.10 29.43
N ILE A 8 -0.01 -9.08 28.66
CA ILE A 8 0.27 -8.89 27.22
C ILE A 8 -1.03 -8.65 26.44
N SER A 9 -2.08 -9.39 26.75
CA SER A 9 -3.40 -9.20 26.11
C SER A 9 -3.99 -7.83 26.43
N THR A 10 -3.86 -7.35 27.68
CA THR A 10 -4.33 -6.00 28.07
C THR A 10 -3.52 -4.89 27.40
N ILE A 11 -2.22 -5.05 27.26
CA ILE A 11 -1.37 -4.08 26.53
C ILE A 11 -1.72 -4.05 25.04
N ILE A 12 -1.98 -5.19 24.42
CA ILE A 12 -2.40 -5.26 23.00
C ILE A 12 -3.78 -4.61 22.81
N ILE A 13 -4.73 -4.85 23.73
CA ILE A 13 -6.05 -4.22 23.69
C ILE A 13 -5.95 -2.70 23.91
N LEU A 14 -5.10 -2.23 24.82
CA LEU A 14 -4.83 -0.81 25.04
C LEU A 14 -4.16 -0.16 23.82
N LEU A 15 -3.21 -0.84 23.19
CA LEU A 15 -2.59 -0.39 21.93
C LEU A 15 -3.62 -0.36 20.78
N LEU A 16 -4.48 -1.37 20.65
CA LEU A 16 -5.55 -1.38 19.65
C LEU A 16 -6.60 -0.29 19.92
N ALA A 17 -6.90 0.03 21.18
CA ALA A 17 -7.79 1.13 21.56
C ALA A 17 -7.19 2.52 21.25
N LEU A 18 -5.86 2.67 21.34
CA LEU A 18 -5.15 3.89 20.92
C LEU A 18 -5.12 4.08 19.39
N PHE A 19 -5.24 3.00 18.62
CA PHE A 19 -5.38 3.05 17.14
C PHE A 19 -6.83 3.12 16.66
N ALA A 20 -7.82 2.88 17.53
CA ALA A 20 -9.22 3.17 17.25
C ALA A 20 -9.45 4.68 17.39
N GLY A 21 -8.89 5.46 16.44
CA GLY A 21 -9.17 6.89 16.32
C GLY A 21 -10.68 7.09 16.30
N CYS A 22 -11.22 7.88 17.22
CA CYS A 22 -12.62 8.28 17.23
C CYS A 22 -12.95 8.87 15.85
N LYS A 23 -13.69 8.16 15.00
CA LYS A 23 -14.26 8.75 13.80
C LYS A 23 -15.11 9.93 14.23
N GLN A 24 -14.69 11.14 13.83
CA GLN A 24 -15.47 12.34 14.11
C GLN A 24 -16.81 12.25 13.38
N SER A 25 -17.91 12.38 14.11
CA SER A 25 -19.22 12.42 13.51
C SER A 25 -19.57 13.87 13.15
N PHE A 26 -19.67 14.16 11.85
CA PHE A 26 -20.12 15.44 11.34
C PHE A 26 -21.65 15.55 11.35
N SER A 27 -22.16 16.76 11.58
CA SER A 27 -23.61 17.04 11.60
C SER A 27 -24.32 16.51 10.35
N PRO A 28 -25.42 15.74 10.51
CA PRO A 28 -26.23 15.30 9.37
C PRO A 28 -26.76 16.46 8.53
N ALA A 29 -27.01 17.62 9.16
CA ALA A 29 -27.46 18.83 8.48
C ALA A 29 -26.39 19.36 7.50
N LEU A 30 -25.12 19.40 7.93
CA LEU A 30 -23.99 19.80 7.07
C LEU A 30 -23.78 18.80 5.92
N LYS A 31 -23.88 17.50 6.17
CA LYS A 31 -23.79 16.47 5.11
C LYS A 31 -24.90 16.62 4.07
N LYS A 32 -26.12 16.94 4.52
CA LYS A 32 -27.24 17.19 3.63
C LYS A 32 -27.03 18.49 2.84
N ALA A 33 -26.51 19.55 3.48
CA ALA A 33 -26.18 20.81 2.80
C ALA A 33 -25.12 20.60 1.72
N ASP A 34 -24.11 19.77 1.95
CA ASP A 34 -23.08 19.40 0.98
C ASP A 34 -23.64 18.69 -0.26
N GLN A 35 -24.55 17.72 -0.05
CA GLN A 35 -25.26 17.05 -1.14
C GLN A 35 -26.09 18.04 -1.98
N VAL A 36 -26.83 18.92 -1.31
CA VAL A 36 -27.63 19.94 -1.98
C VAL A 36 -26.74 20.93 -2.74
N LEU A 37 -25.65 21.39 -2.13
CA LEU A 37 -24.67 22.30 -2.72
C LEU A 37 -24.05 21.74 -4.01
N SER A 38 -23.89 20.43 -4.07
CA SER A 38 -23.35 19.75 -5.26
C SER A 38 -24.33 19.77 -6.44
N ALA A 39 -25.65 19.78 -6.18
CA ALA A 39 -26.71 19.78 -7.18
C ALA A 39 -27.24 21.19 -7.49
N ASP A 40 -27.37 22.05 -6.47
CA ASP A 40 -27.93 23.39 -6.53
C ASP A 40 -27.17 24.28 -5.54
N THR A 41 -26.27 25.11 -6.08
CA THR A 41 -25.38 25.95 -5.28
C THR A 41 -26.13 26.98 -4.46
N GLU A 42 -27.14 27.64 -5.05
CA GLU A 42 -27.93 28.68 -4.37
C GLU A 42 -28.70 28.09 -3.19
N LYS A 43 -29.37 26.97 -3.41
CA LYS A 43 -30.15 26.30 -2.37
C LYS A 43 -29.25 25.75 -1.27
N GLY A 44 -28.09 25.18 -1.65
CA GLY A 44 -27.09 24.69 -0.69
C GLY A 44 -26.51 25.82 0.17
N SER A 45 -26.21 26.98 -0.42
CA SER A 45 -25.73 28.17 0.28
C SER A 45 -26.74 28.69 1.30
N LYS A 46 -28.01 28.82 0.92
CA LYS A 46 -29.11 29.23 1.83
C LYS A 46 -29.24 28.24 3.00
N MET A 47 -29.10 26.97 2.73
CA MET A 47 -29.12 25.93 3.76
C MET A 47 -27.95 26.05 4.75
N LEU A 48 -26.73 26.33 4.27
CA LEU A 48 -25.59 26.62 5.11
C LEU A 48 -25.81 27.82 6.03
N ASP A 49 -26.37 28.89 5.50
CA ASP A 49 -26.68 30.09 6.28
C ASP A 49 -27.71 29.80 7.38
N SER A 50 -28.76 29.03 7.07
CA SER A 50 -29.75 28.59 8.07
C SER A 50 -29.12 27.69 9.16
N ILE A 51 -28.21 26.80 8.81
CA ILE A 51 -27.51 25.96 9.79
C ILE A 51 -26.63 26.81 10.72
N CYS A 52 -25.94 27.81 10.19
CA CYS A 52 -25.11 28.71 10.97
C CYS A 52 -25.94 29.53 11.99
N GLN A 53 -27.13 29.96 11.58
CA GLN A 53 -28.05 30.68 12.47
C GLN A 53 -28.65 29.79 13.57
N ALA A 54 -28.94 28.52 13.23
CA ALA A 54 -29.54 27.57 14.17
C ALA A 54 -28.51 27.01 15.17
N GLU A 55 -27.26 26.87 14.76
CA GLU A 55 -26.17 26.29 15.58
C GLU A 55 -24.96 27.26 15.67
N PRO A 56 -25.08 28.41 16.37
CA PRO A 56 -23.99 29.39 16.45
C PRO A 56 -22.73 28.84 17.18
N ASN A 57 -22.89 27.84 18.03
CA ASN A 57 -21.81 27.20 18.80
C ASN A 57 -21.51 25.79 18.27
N MET A 58 -21.18 25.67 17.01
CA MET A 58 -20.78 24.39 16.41
C MET A 58 -19.55 23.81 17.09
N SER A 59 -19.46 22.47 17.17
CA SER A 59 -18.20 21.80 17.51
C SER A 59 -17.11 22.20 16.52
N THR A 60 -15.85 22.14 16.95
CA THR A 60 -14.69 22.46 16.08
C THR A 60 -14.74 21.69 14.76
N ALA A 61 -15.11 20.40 14.79
CA ALA A 61 -15.25 19.58 13.57
C ALA A 61 -16.32 20.13 12.63
N ASN A 62 -17.52 20.42 13.14
CA ASN A 62 -18.61 20.97 12.35
C ASN A 62 -18.28 22.37 11.82
N GLN A 63 -17.62 23.21 12.61
CA GLN A 63 -17.17 24.52 12.19
C GLN A 63 -16.18 24.44 11.01
N ARG A 64 -15.20 23.53 11.07
CA ARG A 64 -14.23 23.31 9.98
C ARG A 64 -14.90 22.78 8.72
N TYR A 65 -15.84 21.85 8.87
CA TYR A 65 -16.60 21.35 7.73
C TYR A 65 -17.49 22.44 7.14
N TYR A 66 -18.21 23.20 7.94
CA TYR A 66 -18.99 24.36 7.49
C TYR A 66 -18.13 25.36 6.70
N GLN A 67 -16.94 25.70 7.20
CA GLN A 67 -16.01 26.61 6.52
C GLN A 67 -15.57 26.07 5.15
N LEU A 68 -15.31 24.75 5.03
CA LEU A 68 -14.98 24.11 3.77
C LEU A 68 -16.16 24.20 2.78
N LEU A 69 -17.40 23.96 3.26
CA LEU A 69 -18.60 24.06 2.43
C LEU A 69 -18.88 25.51 1.97
N LYS A 70 -18.62 26.51 2.81
CA LYS A 70 -18.74 27.93 2.40
C LYS A 70 -17.74 28.29 1.32
N LEU A 71 -16.50 27.78 1.41
CA LEU A 71 -15.51 27.96 0.35
C LEU A 71 -15.94 27.26 -0.95
N LYS A 72 -16.45 26.03 -0.85
CA LYS A 72 -17.05 25.28 -1.97
C LYS A 72 -18.17 26.06 -2.65
N ALA A 73 -19.07 26.63 -1.87
CA ALA A 73 -20.17 27.47 -2.38
C ALA A 73 -19.62 28.69 -3.13
N SER A 74 -18.67 29.41 -2.54
CA SER A 74 -18.07 30.59 -3.16
C SER A 74 -17.40 30.29 -4.49
N ASP A 75 -16.63 29.19 -4.58
CA ASP A 75 -15.99 28.77 -5.83
C ASP A 75 -17.01 28.39 -6.91
N LYS A 76 -18.06 27.66 -6.55
CA LYS A 76 -19.14 27.27 -7.47
C LYS A 76 -19.97 28.43 -7.99
N ASP A 77 -20.15 29.48 -7.19
CA ASP A 77 -20.85 30.72 -7.56
C ASP A 77 -19.91 31.72 -8.27
N TYR A 78 -18.70 31.28 -8.64
CA TYR A 78 -17.70 32.14 -9.31
C TYR A 78 -17.31 33.38 -8.51
N HIS A 79 -17.45 33.35 -7.19
CA HIS A 79 -16.92 34.42 -6.34
C HIS A 79 -15.41 34.27 -6.17
N PRO A 80 -14.66 35.40 -6.13
CA PRO A 80 -13.21 35.35 -5.92
C PRO A 80 -12.84 34.67 -4.60
N ILE A 81 -11.95 33.68 -4.65
CA ILE A 81 -11.47 32.94 -3.48
C ILE A 81 -9.99 33.22 -3.16
N THR A 82 -9.40 34.22 -3.80
CA THR A 82 -7.98 34.60 -3.67
C THR A 82 -7.59 35.01 -2.25
N ASN A 83 -8.52 35.58 -1.48
CA ASN A 83 -8.32 36.00 -0.09
C ASN A 83 -8.48 34.85 0.93
N GLN A 84 -8.81 33.64 0.49
CA GLN A 84 -9.08 32.49 1.36
C GLN A 84 -7.85 31.61 1.66
N LYS A 85 -6.64 32.10 1.32
CA LYS A 85 -5.40 31.31 1.49
C LYS A 85 -5.18 30.84 2.94
N LEU A 86 -5.27 31.75 3.92
CA LEU A 86 -5.06 31.41 5.33
C LEU A 86 -6.11 30.43 5.86
N LEU A 87 -7.36 30.61 5.42
CA LEU A 87 -8.44 29.70 5.79
C LEU A 87 -8.18 28.30 5.26
N ILE A 88 -7.89 28.17 3.96
CA ILE A 88 -7.72 26.84 3.36
C ILE A 88 -6.50 26.11 3.89
N ASP A 89 -5.40 26.81 4.15
CA ASP A 89 -4.19 26.22 4.77
C ASP A 89 -4.53 25.66 6.17
N SER A 90 -5.33 26.39 6.95
CA SER A 90 -5.83 25.93 8.26
C SER A 90 -6.77 24.73 8.16
N LEU A 91 -7.66 24.69 7.15
CA LEU A 91 -8.57 23.57 6.91
C LEU A 91 -7.80 22.31 6.49
N VAL A 92 -6.82 22.44 5.59
CA VAL A 92 -5.94 21.34 5.20
C VAL A 92 -5.23 20.76 6.40
N SER A 93 -4.58 21.63 7.22
CA SER A 93 -3.89 21.18 8.43
C SER A 93 -4.82 20.44 9.39
N TYR A 94 -6.05 20.91 9.55
CA TYR A 94 -7.04 20.25 10.41
C TYR A 94 -7.43 18.87 9.87
N PHE A 95 -7.81 18.76 8.58
CA PHE A 95 -8.25 17.51 7.99
C PHE A 95 -7.14 16.48 7.82
N GLU A 96 -5.87 16.89 7.69
CA GLU A 96 -4.72 15.97 7.72
C GLU A 96 -4.63 15.18 9.04
N HIS A 97 -5.13 15.72 10.15
CA HIS A 97 -5.13 15.08 11.47
C HIS A 97 -6.47 14.46 11.87
N ALA A 98 -7.56 14.80 11.16
CA ALA A 98 -8.91 14.36 11.50
C ALA A 98 -9.24 12.92 11.09
N GLY A 99 -8.44 12.30 10.21
CA GLY A 99 -8.64 10.91 9.76
C GLY A 99 -9.81 10.67 8.80
N GLU A 100 -10.36 11.74 8.19
CA GLU A 100 -11.48 11.69 7.23
C GLU A 100 -10.98 11.95 5.80
N ASP A 101 -10.55 10.90 5.13
CA ASP A 101 -9.91 10.99 3.80
C ASP A 101 -10.77 11.71 2.74
N ASN A 102 -12.09 11.57 2.76
CA ASN A 102 -12.97 12.24 1.79
C ASN A 102 -12.99 13.77 1.95
N LEU A 103 -13.10 14.27 3.19
CA LEU A 103 -13.05 15.69 3.48
C LEU A 103 -11.64 16.26 3.27
N LEU A 104 -10.62 15.45 3.55
CA LEU A 104 -9.24 15.83 3.25
C LEU A 104 -9.01 15.96 1.74
N ALA A 105 -9.57 15.05 0.92
CA ALA A 105 -9.50 15.16 -0.53
C ALA A 105 -10.18 16.45 -1.04
N GLU A 106 -11.36 16.80 -0.51
CA GLU A 106 -12.03 18.06 -0.85
C GLU A 106 -11.22 19.28 -0.38
N ALA A 107 -10.66 19.24 0.85
CA ALA A 107 -9.82 20.33 1.36
C ALA A 107 -8.58 20.53 0.47
N TYR A 108 -7.93 19.47 0.04
CA TYR A 108 -6.83 19.56 -0.93
C TYR A 108 -7.30 20.10 -2.29
N PHE A 109 -8.45 19.65 -2.80
CA PHE A 109 -8.98 20.17 -4.05
C PHE A 109 -9.22 21.68 -3.99
N TYR A 110 -9.88 22.18 -2.94
CA TYR A 110 -10.12 23.63 -2.77
C TYR A 110 -8.84 24.40 -2.44
N ALA A 111 -7.86 23.79 -1.79
CA ALA A 111 -6.53 24.39 -1.70
C ALA A 111 -5.93 24.58 -3.10
N GLY A 112 -5.98 23.56 -3.94
CA GLY A 112 -5.57 23.67 -5.34
C GLY A 112 -6.30 24.81 -6.07
N ARG A 113 -7.61 24.96 -5.88
CA ARG A 113 -8.42 26.05 -6.47
C ARG A 113 -7.95 27.42 -6.00
N VAL A 114 -7.77 27.62 -4.69
CA VAL A 114 -7.29 28.89 -4.13
C VAL A 114 -5.89 29.23 -4.65
N TYR A 115 -4.96 28.29 -4.62
CA TYR A 115 -3.60 28.52 -5.12
C TYR A 115 -3.57 28.76 -6.65
N TYR A 116 -4.47 28.12 -7.40
CA TYR A 116 -4.64 28.41 -8.82
C TYR A 116 -5.08 29.85 -9.07
N GLU A 117 -6.09 30.34 -8.34
CA GLU A 117 -6.63 31.72 -8.47
C GLU A 117 -5.61 32.79 -8.07
N ILE A 118 -4.80 32.58 -7.03
CA ILE A 118 -3.72 33.51 -6.67
C ILE A 118 -2.51 33.44 -7.62
N GLY A 119 -2.51 32.49 -8.55
CA GLY A 119 -1.51 32.35 -9.61
C GLY A 119 -0.33 31.46 -9.26
N ASP A 120 -0.30 30.78 -8.10
CA ASP A 120 0.73 29.77 -7.77
C ASP A 120 0.36 28.40 -8.35
N LYS A 121 0.55 28.25 -9.66
CA LYS A 121 0.20 27.03 -10.40
C LYS A 121 0.95 25.77 -9.93
N PRO A 122 2.26 25.84 -9.56
CA PRO A 122 2.96 24.67 -9.04
C PRO A 122 2.39 24.18 -7.71
N GLU A 123 2.04 25.08 -6.77
CA GLU A 123 1.45 24.67 -5.51
C GLU A 123 0.01 24.17 -5.71
N ALA A 124 -0.77 24.78 -6.59
CA ALA A 124 -2.08 24.29 -7.00
C ALA A 124 -2.00 22.84 -7.50
N LEU A 125 -1.07 22.53 -8.42
CA LEU A 125 -0.90 21.19 -8.95
C LEU A 125 -0.56 20.17 -7.87
N LYS A 126 0.31 20.53 -6.93
CA LYS A 126 0.66 19.68 -5.78
C LYS A 126 -0.57 19.34 -4.94
N PHE A 127 -1.42 20.33 -4.66
CA PHE A 127 -2.66 20.09 -3.92
C PHE A 127 -3.65 19.22 -4.70
N TYR A 128 -3.80 19.41 -6.02
CA TYR A 128 -4.62 18.52 -6.84
C TYR A 128 -4.08 17.08 -6.86
N GLN A 129 -2.76 16.88 -6.89
CA GLN A 129 -2.15 15.55 -6.78
C GLN A 129 -2.45 14.91 -5.42
N LYS A 130 -2.33 15.67 -4.32
CA LYS A 130 -2.72 15.19 -2.97
C LYS A 130 -4.20 14.84 -2.89
N ALA A 131 -5.07 15.65 -3.51
CA ALA A 131 -6.50 15.37 -3.60
C ALA A 131 -6.75 14.04 -4.33
N ASN A 132 -6.08 13.82 -5.46
CA ASN A 132 -6.18 12.58 -6.23
C ASN A 132 -5.67 11.34 -5.48
N GLU A 133 -4.68 11.50 -4.58
CA GLU A 133 -4.20 10.40 -3.74
C GLU A 133 -5.21 10.02 -2.64
N LYS A 134 -6.07 10.96 -2.21
CA LYS A 134 -7.00 10.80 -1.09
C LYS A 134 -8.45 10.57 -1.49
N VAL A 135 -8.84 10.97 -2.68
CA VAL A 135 -10.20 10.82 -3.17
C VAL A 135 -10.62 9.35 -3.20
N ALA A 136 -11.84 9.06 -2.74
CA ALA A 136 -12.40 7.71 -2.79
C ALA A 136 -12.51 7.22 -4.24
N LYS A 137 -12.27 5.92 -4.44
CA LYS A 137 -12.22 5.31 -5.79
C LYS A 137 -13.56 5.38 -6.53
N ASP A 138 -14.65 5.51 -5.82
CA ASP A 138 -16.02 5.62 -6.32
C ASP A 138 -16.52 7.07 -6.40
N ASN A 139 -15.77 8.06 -5.90
CA ASN A 139 -16.11 9.47 -6.02
C ASN A 139 -15.64 10.03 -7.38
N TYR A 140 -16.26 9.54 -8.44
CA TYR A 140 -15.94 9.93 -9.81
C TYR A 140 -16.14 11.42 -10.09
N ALA A 141 -17.11 12.07 -9.45
CA ALA A 141 -17.37 13.50 -9.64
C ALA A 141 -16.15 14.34 -9.20
N LEU A 142 -15.63 14.11 -7.99
CA LEU A 142 -14.46 14.83 -7.50
C LEU A 142 -13.20 14.45 -8.29
N GLN A 143 -13.07 13.18 -8.73
CA GLN A 143 -11.95 12.76 -9.59
C GLN A 143 -11.96 13.53 -10.92
N GLY A 144 -13.12 13.67 -11.56
CA GLY A 144 -13.28 14.46 -12.79
C GLY A 144 -12.84 15.90 -12.59
N ASP A 145 -13.35 16.56 -11.54
CA ASP A 145 -12.97 17.93 -11.20
C ASP A 145 -11.45 18.07 -10.95
N ILE A 146 -10.84 17.16 -10.20
CA ILE A 146 -9.38 17.15 -9.92
C ILE A 146 -8.58 17.05 -11.23
N TYR A 147 -8.90 16.07 -12.08
CA TYR A 147 -8.15 15.87 -13.34
C TYR A 147 -8.34 17.04 -14.31
N CYS A 148 -9.54 17.62 -14.37
CA CYS A 148 -9.81 18.82 -15.17
C CYS A 148 -8.94 20.00 -14.70
N GLN A 149 -8.85 20.24 -13.38
CA GLN A 149 -8.03 21.33 -12.85
C GLN A 149 -6.52 21.07 -13.04
N MET A 150 -6.07 19.82 -12.89
CA MET A 150 -4.69 19.46 -13.26
C MET A 150 -4.39 19.75 -14.74
N ALA A 151 -5.32 19.41 -15.62
CA ALA A 151 -5.20 19.71 -17.06
C ALA A 151 -5.09 21.21 -17.33
N ASN A 152 -5.85 22.04 -16.62
CA ASN A 152 -5.77 23.49 -16.72
C ASN A 152 -4.38 24.03 -16.33
N VAL A 153 -3.77 23.46 -15.27
CA VAL A 153 -2.38 23.82 -14.90
C VAL A 153 -1.41 23.40 -15.99
N TYR A 154 -1.51 22.18 -16.50
CA TYR A 154 -0.64 21.68 -17.55
C TYR A 154 -0.76 22.49 -18.85
N ARG A 155 -1.98 22.88 -19.24
CA ARG A 155 -2.21 23.76 -20.40
C ARG A 155 -1.55 25.13 -20.22
N TYR A 156 -1.65 25.71 -19.03
CA TYR A 156 -1.02 26.98 -18.73
C TYR A 156 0.51 26.92 -18.86
N THR A 157 1.13 25.81 -18.53
CA THR A 157 2.59 25.59 -18.61
C THR A 157 3.05 24.96 -19.92
N ASP A 158 2.15 24.84 -20.91
CA ASP A 158 2.38 24.23 -22.23
C ASP A 158 2.80 22.74 -22.18
N LEU A 159 2.49 22.05 -21.07
CA LEU A 159 2.67 20.60 -20.89
C LEU A 159 1.51 19.84 -21.55
N ASN A 160 1.46 19.90 -22.89
CA ASN A 160 0.30 19.46 -23.65
C ASN A 160 0.05 17.93 -23.60
N LYS A 161 1.10 17.11 -23.42
CA LYS A 161 0.95 15.64 -23.27
C LYS A 161 0.27 15.30 -21.96
N GLU A 162 0.71 15.93 -20.88
CA GLU A 162 0.19 15.81 -19.52
C GLU A 162 -1.26 16.34 -19.46
N ALA A 163 -1.52 17.47 -20.09
CA ALA A 163 -2.87 18.03 -20.20
C ALA A 163 -3.84 17.06 -20.88
N LEU A 164 -3.47 16.48 -22.03
CA LEU A 164 -4.30 15.49 -22.72
C LEU A 164 -4.49 14.20 -21.91
N ALA A 165 -3.48 13.76 -21.15
CA ALA A 165 -3.61 12.60 -20.28
C ALA A 165 -4.61 12.88 -19.15
N ALA A 166 -4.50 14.03 -18.49
CA ALA A 166 -5.41 14.45 -17.44
C ALA A 166 -6.85 14.62 -17.95
N LEU A 167 -7.05 15.27 -19.11
CA LEU A 167 -8.38 15.43 -19.72
C LEU A 167 -9.06 14.11 -20.09
N ARG A 168 -8.29 13.09 -20.50
CA ARG A 168 -8.85 11.75 -20.72
C ARG A 168 -9.33 11.10 -19.43
N LEU A 169 -8.58 11.27 -18.35
CA LEU A 169 -8.97 10.77 -17.03
C LEU A 169 -10.19 11.53 -16.51
N ALA A 170 -10.26 12.87 -16.69
CA ALA A 170 -11.42 13.67 -16.38
C ALA A 170 -12.65 13.17 -17.14
N TYR A 171 -12.55 13.02 -18.46
CA TYR A 171 -13.63 12.51 -19.30
C TYR A 171 -14.15 11.13 -18.85
N GLN A 172 -13.25 10.21 -18.47
CA GLN A 172 -13.62 8.88 -17.96
C GLN A 172 -14.38 9.01 -16.63
N ALA A 173 -13.86 9.80 -15.70
CA ALA A 173 -14.48 10.03 -14.40
C ALA A 173 -15.85 10.71 -14.53
N ASP A 174 -15.96 11.76 -15.35
CA ASP A 174 -17.21 12.45 -15.60
C ASP A 174 -18.25 11.59 -16.33
N SER A 175 -17.79 10.70 -17.21
CA SER A 175 -18.67 9.69 -17.83
C SER A 175 -19.22 8.71 -16.80
N LEU A 176 -18.39 8.26 -15.83
CA LEU A 176 -18.80 7.33 -14.76
C LEU A 176 -19.70 8.02 -13.72
N SER A 177 -19.47 9.30 -13.44
CA SER A 177 -20.32 10.09 -12.53
C SER A 177 -21.67 10.48 -13.16
N GLY A 178 -21.81 10.32 -14.48
CA GLY A 178 -22.98 10.79 -15.22
C GLY A 178 -23.01 12.32 -15.45
N ASN A 179 -21.90 13.02 -15.18
CA ASN A 179 -21.80 14.47 -15.40
C ASN A 179 -21.53 14.81 -16.87
N ILE A 180 -22.59 14.73 -17.68
CA ILE A 180 -22.49 14.94 -19.13
C ILE A 180 -21.91 16.31 -19.48
N ARG A 181 -22.22 17.33 -18.70
CA ARG A 181 -21.76 18.69 -18.98
C ARG A 181 -20.25 18.82 -18.82
N ASN A 182 -19.68 18.29 -17.72
CA ASN A 182 -18.22 18.28 -17.51
C ASN A 182 -17.52 17.46 -18.59
N MET A 183 -18.05 16.28 -18.92
CA MET A 183 -17.55 15.45 -20.01
C MET A 183 -17.49 16.21 -21.35
N LEU A 184 -18.46 17.09 -21.62
CA LEU A 184 -18.44 17.94 -22.81
C LEU A 184 -17.37 19.04 -22.74
N TYR A 185 -17.15 19.63 -21.57
CA TYR A 185 -16.00 20.54 -21.35
C TYR A 185 -14.67 19.85 -21.60
N ASP A 186 -14.49 18.60 -21.15
CA ASP A 186 -13.27 17.83 -21.39
C ASP A 186 -13.01 17.60 -22.89
N ILE A 187 -14.06 17.24 -23.64
CA ILE A 187 -13.96 17.09 -25.11
C ILE A 187 -13.55 18.41 -25.75
N ARG A 188 -14.13 19.54 -25.34
CA ARG A 188 -13.77 20.88 -25.83
C ARG A 188 -12.30 21.17 -25.54
N ASP A 189 -11.88 20.95 -24.31
CA ASP A 189 -10.53 21.29 -23.87
C ASP A 189 -9.47 20.40 -24.52
N MET A 190 -9.76 19.13 -24.78
CA MET A 190 -8.92 18.29 -25.64
C MET A 190 -8.80 18.85 -27.05
N GLY A 191 -9.91 19.33 -27.63
CA GLY A 191 -9.91 20.00 -28.93
C GLY A 191 -9.03 21.25 -28.95
N GLU A 192 -9.12 22.09 -27.92
CA GLU A 192 -8.30 23.29 -27.76
C GLU A 192 -6.80 22.96 -27.64
N VAL A 193 -6.45 21.93 -26.85
CA VAL A 193 -5.04 21.47 -26.75
C VAL A 193 -4.53 21.01 -28.12
N TYR A 194 -5.34 20.25 -28.88
CA TYR A 194 -4.95 19.83 -30.24
C TYR A 194 -4.81 21.01 -31.21
N LEU A 195 -5.67 22.05 -31.10
CA LEU A 195 -5.48 23.30 -31.84
C LEU A 195 -4.18 24.01 -31.49
N GLY A 196 -3.84 24.07 -30.19
CA GLY A 196 -2.56 24.61 -29.72
C GLY A 196 -1.35 23.87 -30.28
N GLN A 197 -1.44 22.56 -30.44
CA GLN A 197 -0.42 21.70 -31.06
C GLN A 197 -0.41 21.73 -32.61
N ASN A 198 -1.26 22.54 -33.23
CA ASN A 198 -1.52 22.55 -34.66
C ASN A 198 -1.99 21.21 -35.25
N ASN A 199 -2.56 20.32 -34.41
CA ASN A 199 -3.14 19.06 -34.84
C ASN A 199 -4.63 19.23 -35.19
N ILE A 200 -4.85 19.91 -36.32
CA ILE A 200 -6.18 20.36 -36.72
C ILE A 200 -7.18 19.20 -36.89
N LEU A 201 -6.72 18.05 -37.44
CA LEU A 201 -7.59 16.88 -37.65
C LEU A 201 -8.14 16.31 -36.33
N LYS A 202 -7.28 16.20 -35.30
CA LYS A 202 -7.74 15.73 -33.98
C LYS A 202 -8.64 16.77 -33.31
N ALA A 203 -8.35 18.06 -33.44
CA ALA A 203 -9.21 19.13 -32.96
C ALA A 203 -10.61 19.06 -33.58
N GLN A 204 -10.68 18.96 -34.93
CA GLN A 204 -11.95 18.81 -35.66
C GLN A 204 -12.74 17.60 -35.18
N LYS A 205 -12.08 16.44 -35.00
CA LYS A 205 -12.74 15.22 -34.50
C LYS A 205 -13.38 15.45 -33.12
N ASN A 206 -12.64 16.07 -32.19
CA ASN A 206 -13.17 16.34 -30.84
C ASN A 206 -14.33 17.34 -30.89
N PHE A 207 -14.19 18.45 -31.60
CA PHE A 207 -15.25 19.44 -31.69
C PHE A 207 -16.51 18.90 -32.40
N SER A 208 -16.36 18.09 -33.46
CA SER A 208 -17.49 17.45 -34.13
C SER A 208 -18.23 16.48 -33.21
N LEU A 209 -17.49 15.66 -32.45
CA LEU A 209 -18.07 14.80 -31.40
C LEU A 209 -18.80 15.64 -30.35
N GLY A 210 -18.22 16.78 -29.97
CA GLY A 210 -18.81 17.71 -29.02
C GLY A 210 -20.11 18.31 -29.53
N VAL A 211 -20.17 18.72 -30.81
CA VAL A 211 -21.42 19.22 -31.45
C VAL A 211 -22.53 18.17 -31.37
N GLU A 212 -22.24 16.93 -31.75
CA GLU A 212 -23.22 15.82 -31.70
C GLU A 212 -23.78 15.64 -30.29
N LYS A 213 -22.89 15.52 -29.30
CA LYS A 213 -23.28 15.29 -27.90
C LYS A 213 -23.98 16.50 -27.27
N ALA A 214 -23.50 17.74 -27.51
CA ALA A 214 -24.13 18.95 -26.97
C ALA A 214 -25.52 19.15 -27.55
N LYS A 215 -25.73 18.87 -28.86
CA LYS A 215 -27.03 18.89 -29.49
C LYS A 215 -28.01 17.90 -28.87
N LYS A 216 -27.54 16.64 -28.63
CA LYS A 216 -28.36 15.61 -27.96
C LYS A 216 -28.78 16.03 -26.55
N ASN A 217 -27.90 16.71 -25.81
CA ASN A 217 -28.14 17.15 -24.44
C ASN A 217 -28.77 18.56 -24.36
N LYS A 218 -29.05 19.19 -25.49
CA LYS A 218 -29.67 20.54 -25.59
C LYS A 218 -28.83 21.62 -24.85
N ASP A 219 -27.51 21.44 -24.72
CA ASP A 219 -26.63 22.46 -24.13
C ASP A 219 -26.23 23.48 -25.20
N THR A 220 -26.95 24.56 -25.27
CA THR A 220 -26.77 25.60 -26.28
C THR A 220 -25.44 26.34 -26.14
N LEU A 221 -24.94 26.53 -24.92
CA LEU A 221 -23.65 27.17 -24.66
C LEU A 221 -22.51 26.32 -25.21
N LEU A 222 -22.45 25.04 -24.81
CA LEU A 222 -21.41 24.14 -25.29
C LEU A 222 -21.49 23.87 -26.78
N LEU A 223 -22.73 23.82 -27.33
CA LEU A 223 -22.91 23.71 -28.77
C LEU A 223 -22.29 24.90 -29.49
N LEU A 224 -22.47 26.13 -28.99
CA LEU A 224 -21.85 27.34 -29.54
C LEU A 224 -20.31 27.26 -29.44
N LEU A 225 -19.79 26.87 -28.30
CA LEU A 225 -18.32 26.74 -28.09
C LEU A 225 -17.69 25.71 -29.03
N PHE A 226 -18.37 24.59 -29.29
CA PHE A 226 -17.90 23.58 -30.26
C PHE A 226 -17.94 24.11 -31.69
N HIS A 227 -18.98 24.82 -32.07
CA HIS A 227 -19.04 25.47 -33.39
C HIS A 227 -17.95 26.52 -33.54
N HIS A 228 -17.62 27.29 -32.50
CA HIS A 228 -16.50 28.22 -32.49
C HIS A 228 -15.17 27.49 -32.71
N GLY A 229 -14.91 26.40 -31.98
CA GLY A 229 -13.71 25.56 -32.18
C GLY A 229 -13.59 25.01 -33.61
N LEU A 230 -14.71 24.57 -34.22
CA LEU A 230 -14.75 24.15 -35.61
C LEU A 230 -14.49 25.30 -36.58
N ALA A 231 -15.03 26.48 -36.33
CA ALA A 231 -14.75 27.67 -37.15
C ALA A 231 -13.28 28.00 -37.19
N VAL A 232 -12.62 27.99 -36.02
CA VAL A 232 -11.15 28.18 -35.92
C VAL A 232 -10.39 27.08 -36.65
N ALA A 233 -10.77 25.81 -36.44
CA ALA A 233 -10.10 24.67 -37.04
C ALA A 233 -10.20 24.67 -38.58
N TYR A 234 -11.39 24.93 -39.13
CA TYR A 234 -11.57 25.02 -40.57
C TYR A 234 -10.88 26.26 -41.16
N ASN A 235 -10.91 27.39 -40.47
CA ASN A 235 -10.18 28.58 -40.90
C ASN A 235 -8.66 28.38 -41.00
N ARG A 236 -8.08 27.62 -40.03
CA ARG A 236 -6.64 27.25 -40.08
C ARG A 236 -6.29 26.29 -41.21
N LYS A 237 -7.27 25.54 -41.75
CA LYS A 237 -7.13 24.68 -42.92
C LYS A 237 -7.48 25.39 -44.23
N ASP A 238 -7.81 26.67 -44.21
CA ASP A 238 -8.31 27.46 -45.34
C ASP A 238 -9.58 26.89 -46.02
N GLU A 239 -10.35 26.06 -45.25
CA GLU A 239 -11.66 25.57 -45.65
C GLU A 239 -12.74 26.64 -45.38
N THR A 240 -12.67 27.77 -46.10
CA THR A 240 -13.41 29.00 -45.80
C THR A 240 -14.92 28.78 -45.76
N THR A 241 -15.52 28.01 -46.67
CA THR A 241 -16.95 27.74 -46.71
C THR A 241 -17.47 27.10 -45.40
N LYS A 242 -16.71 26.09 -44.90
CA LYS A 242 -17.06 25.44 -43.62
C LYS A 242 -16.85 26.38 -42.44
N ALA A 243 -15.72 27.12 -42.43
CA ALA A 243 -15.44 28.11 -41.43
C ALA A 243 -16.57 29.15 -41.31
N LEU A 244 -17.07 29.66 -42.46
CA LEU A 244 -18.19 30.56 -42.53
C LEU A 244 -19.49 29.98 -41.96
N SER A 245 -19.81 28.73 -42.29
CA SER A 245 -20.99 28.06 -41.75
C SER A 245 -20.96 28.03 -40.22
N HIS A 246 -19.84 27.65 -39.64
CA HIS A 246 -19.69 27.51 -38.19
C HIS A 246 -19.63 28.87 -37.48
N ILE A 247 -18.93 29.88 -38.04
CA ILE A 247 -18.87 31.20 -37.39
C ILE A 247 -20.21 31.90 -37.48
N ASN A 248 -20.98 31.75 -38.57
CA ASN A 248 -22.34 32.30 -38.68
C ASN A 248 -23.27 31.70 -37.63
N TYR A 249 -23.16 30.40 -37.34
CA TYR A 249 -23.90 29.80 -36.22
C TYR A 249 -23.57 30.50 -34.89
N CYS A 250 -22.29 30.74 -34.60
CA CYS A 250 -21.86 31.44 -33.39
C CYS A 250 -22.39 32.87 -33.32
N ILE A 251 -22.35 33.60 -34.43
CA ILE A 251 -22.82 34.97 -34.51
C ILE A 251 -24.33 35.05 -34.25
N ASN A 252 -25.10 34.16 -34.86
CA ASN A 252 -26.55 34.12 -34.69
C ASN A 252 -26.98 33.79 -33.24
N ASN A 253 -26.15 33.15 -32.49
CA ASN A 253 -26.40 32.76 -31.10
C ASN A 253 -25.52 33.52 -30.10
N ILE A 254 -24.86 34.60 -30.50
CA ILE A 254 -23.81 35.29 -29.71
C ILE A 254 -24.26 35.82 -28.35
N ASN A 255 -25.55 36.07 -28.19
CA ASN A 255 -26.11 36.61 -26.94
C ASN A 255 -26.06 35.63 -25.78
N ILE A 256 -25.77 34.34 -26.03
CA ILE A 256 -25.55 33.33 -25.02
C ILE A 256 -24.19 33.56 -24.29
N LEU A 257 -23.24 34.25 -24.95
CA LEU A 257 -21.91 34.51 -24.41
C LEU A 257 -21.87 35.83 -23.63
N ASN A 258 -21.25 35.79 -22.44
CA ASN A 258 -20.88 36.98 -21.68
C ASN A 258 -19.70 37.69 -22.36
N ASP A 259 -18.66 36.95 -22.73
CA ASP A 259 -17.51 37.47 -23.50
C ASP A 259 -17.62 37.03 -24.98
N LYS A 260 -17.83 38.00 -25.86
CA LYS A 260 -17.99 37.82 -27.30
C LYS A 260 -16.69 37.96 -28.10
N ASN A 261 -15.61 38.35 -27.41
CA ASN A 261 -14.37 38.79 -28.03
C ASN A 261 -13.72 37.71 -28.91
N GLY A 262 -13.63 36.46 -28.43
CA GLY A 262 -13.08 35.34 -29.19
C GLY A 262 -13.83 35.08 -30.49
N VAL A 263 -15.16 35.12 -30.47
CA VAL A 263 -15.99 34.96 -31.68
C VAL A 263 -15.77 36.10 -32.67
N TYR A 264 -15.70 37.35 -32.20
CA TYR A 264 -15.46 38.51 -33.07
C TYR A 264 -14.11 38.47 -33.76
N VAL A 265 -13.05 38.07 -33.04
CA VAL A 265 -11.71 37.91 -33.61
C VAL A 265 -11.73 36.83 -34.70
N THR A 266 -12.35 35.70 -34.45
CA THR A 266 -12.47 34.60 -35.42
C THR A 266 -13.31 35.03 -36.63
N ALA A 267 -14.39 35.76 -36.41
CA ALA A 267 -15.23 36.30 -37.49
C ALA A 267 -14.45 37.30 -38.35
N LEU A 268 -13.72 38.25 -37.76
CA LEU A 268 -12.84 39.18 -38.48
C LEU A 268 -11.86 38.43 -39.39
N ASP A 269 -11.19 37.42 -38.89
CA ASP A 269 -10.20 36.63 -39.66
C ASP A 269 -10.88 35.90 -40.84
N ILE A 270 -11.98 35.20 -40.59
CA ILE A 270 -12.71 34.46 -41.64
C ILE A 270 -13.28 35.38 -42.70
N TYR A 271 -13.91 36.51 -42.33
CA TYR A 271 -14.47 37.43 -43.33
C TYR A 271 -13.40 38.23 -44.07
N THR A 272 -12.26 38.49 -43.47
CA THR A 272 -11.10 39.06 -44.18
C THR A 272 -10.59 38.09 -45.22
N LYS A 273 -10.37 36.81 -44.89
CA LYS A 273 -9.96 35.77 -45.83
C LYS A 273 -10.98 35.56 -46.96
N ASN A 274 -12.26 35.72 -46.68
CA ASN A 274 -13.35 35.60 -47.67
C ASN A 274 -13.60 36.88 -48.46
N ASN A 275 -12.74 37.92 -48.34
CA ASN A 275 -12.86 39.20 -49.00
C ASN A 275 -14.20 39.95 -48.72
N ASN A 276 -14.89 39.59 -47.66
CA ASN A 276 -16.11 40.30 -47.24
C ASN A 276 -15.77 41.51 -46.37
N LYS A 277 -15.31 42.58 -47.04
CA LYS A 277 -14.87 43.82 -46.36
C LYS A 277 -15.95 44.45 -45.48
N LYS A 278 -17.25 44.35 -45.83
CA LYS A 278 -18.35 44.92 -45.04
C LYS A 278 -18.44 44.24 -43.69
N LEU A 279 -18.51 42.91 -43.64
CA LEU A 279 -18.59 42.16 -42.38
C LEU A 279 -17.27 42.21 -41.59
N ALA A 280 -16.12 42.12 -42.27
CA ALA A 280 -14.83 42.29 -41.61
C ALA A 280 -14.75 43.64 -40.87
N ASN A 281 -15.20 44.75 -41.48
CA ASN A 281 -15.25 46.07 -40.83
C ASN A 281 -16.16 46.12 -39.61
N ILE A 282 -17.34 45.49 -39.67
CA ILE A 282 -18.28 45.43 -38.55
C ILE A 282 -17.58 44.79 -37.33
N TYR A 283 -16.95 43.59 -37.48
CA TYR A 283 -16.32 42.91 -36.38
C TYR A 283 -15.03 43.60 -35.93
N ARG A 284 -14.26 44.16 -36.85
CA ARG A 284 -13.10 44.98 -36.54
C ARG A 284 -13.48 46.17 -35.61
N ASN A 285 -14.54 46.91 -35.96
CA ASN A 285 -14.99 48.03 -35.14
C ASN A 285 -15.51 47.55 -33.77
N ALA A 286 -16.27 46.46 -33.72
CA ALA A 286 -16.72 45.88 -32.45
C ALA A 286 -15.54 45.47 -31.55
N ILE A 287 -14.46 44.94 -32.11
CA ILE A 287 -13.23 44.62 -31.36
C ILE A 287 -12.53 45.90 -30.91
N LEU A 288 -12.44 46.93 -31.74
CA LEU A 288 -11.79 48.21 -31.38
C LEU A 288 -12.55 48.93 -30.27
N ASP A 289 -13.88 48.82 -30.24
CA ASP A 289 -14.70 49.43 -29.19
C ASP A 289 -14.67 48.62 -27.87
N PHE A 290 -14.92 47.34 -27.94
CA PHE A 290 -15.20 46.51 -26.75
C PHE A 290 -14.18 45.43 -26.47
N GLY A 291 -13.21 45.16 -27.40
CA GLY A 291 -12.24 44.10 -27.24
C GLY A 291 -11.17 44.41 -26.18
N ASN A 292 -10.50 43.36 -25.73
CA ASN A 292 -9.31 43.50 -24.88
C ASN A 292 -8.09 44.00 -25.70
N ILE A 293 -7.02 44.37 -25.02
CA ILE A 293 -5.84 44.99 -25.65
C ILE A 293 -5.19 44.11 -26.74
N THR A 294 -5.15 42.77 -26.53
CA THR A 294 -4.62 41.81 -27.50
C THR A 294 -5.47 41.78 -28.77
N SER A 295 -6.77 41.73 -28.61
CA SER A 295 -7.71 41.72 -29.74
C SER A 295 -7.76 43.06 -30.46
N LYS A 296 -7.67 44.20 -29.76
CA LYS A 296 -7.54 45.55 -30.37
C LYS A 296 -6.26 45.66 -31.19
N ARG A 297 -5.12 45.16 -30.67
CA ARG A 297 -3.89 45.08 -31.46
C ARG A 297 -4.11 44.28 -32.75
N TYR A 298 -4.72 43.08 -32.65
CA TYR A 298 -4.99 42.23 -33.80
C TYR A 298 -5.89 42.92 -34.84
N ALA A 299 -6.95 43.58 -34.39
CA ALA A 299 -7.86 44.33 -35.27
C ALA A 299 -7.16 45.50 -36.00
N LEU A 300 -6.27 46.23 -35.31
CA LEU A 300 -5.45 47.27 -35.94
C LEU A 300 -4.42 46.70 -36.92
N GLU A 301 -3.76 45.60 -36.60
CA GLU A 301 -2.86 44.90 -37.53
C GLU A 301 -3.57 44.48 -38.81
N ASN A 302 -4.77 43.92 -38.67
CA ASN A 302 -5.63 43.54 -39.79
C ASN A 302 -6.03 44.76 -40.64
N LEU A 303 -6.37 45.87 -39.99
CA LEU A 303 -6.71 47.15 -40.66
C LEU A 303 -5.49 47.70 -41.45
N LEU A 304 -4.32 47.78 -40.79
CA LEU A 304 -3.10 48.32 -41.37
C LEU A 304 -2.61 47.54 -42.61
N LYS A 305 -2.87 46.23 -42.69
CA LYS A 305 -2.58 45.39 -43.85
C LYS A 305 -3.44 45.74 -45.05
N GLU A 306 -4.65 46.32 -44.85
CA GLU A 306 -5.56 46.71 -45.92
C GLU A 306 -5.35 48.14 -46.39
N ILE A 307 -4.68 48.99 -45.59
CA ILE A 307 -4.47 50.42 -45.90
C ILE A 307 -3.20 50.55 -46.76
N THR A 308 -3.32 51.15 -47.93
CA THR A 308 -2.21 51.40 -48.85
C THR A 308 -1.75 52.88 -48.85
N SER A 309 -2.57 53.80 -48.25
CA SER A 309 -2.25 55.22 -48.20
C SER A 309 -1.44 55.58 -46.96
N LYS A 310 -0.53 56.57 -47.07
CA LYS A 310 0.28 57.13 -45.98
C LYS A 310 -0.26 58.50 -45.53
N ASP A 311 -1.53 58.55 -45.22
CA ASP A 311 -2.19 59.79 -44.76
C ASP A 311 -2.16 59.95 -43.22
N ALA A 312 -2.69 61.08 -42.71
CA ALA A 312 -2.77 61.37 -41.28
C ALA A 312 -3.64 60.36 -40.51
N ILE A 313 -4.61 59.71 -41.17
CA ILE A 313 -5.51 58.71 -40.57
C ILE A 313 -4.71 57.42 -40.35
N THR A 314 -3.94 56.99 -41.34
CA THR A 314 -3.04 55.85 -41.28
C THR A 314 -2.03 56.00 -40.15
N ASN A 315 -1.43 57.20 -40.02
CA ASN A 315 -0.50 57.53 -38.93
C ASN A 315 -1.16 57.41 -37.55
N LYS A 316 -2.43 57.82 -37.41
CA LYS A 316 -3.19 57.68 -36.16
C LYS A 316 -3.42 56.20 -35.78
N TYR A 317 -3.77 55.35 -36.72
CA TYR A 317 -3.93 53.92 -36.46
C TYR A 317 -2.62 53.22 -36.18
N PHE A 318 -1.54 53.62 -36.86
CA PHE A 318 -0.19 53.10 -36.61
C PHE A 318 0.30 53.45 -35.22
N LYS A 319 0.11 54.66 -34.74
CA LYS A 319 0.44 55.06 -33.35
C LYS A 319 -0.35 54.22 -32.33
N LYS A 320 -1.63 54.01 -32.54
CA LYS A 320 -2.43 53.14 -31.65
C LYS A 320 -1.96 51.71 -31.70
N PHE A 321 -1.61 51.19 -32.86
CA PHE A 321 -1.08 49.85 -33.01
C PHE A 321 0.22 49.67 -32.22
N THR A 322 1.17 50.59 -32.37
CA THR A 322 2.45 50.57 -31.65
C THR A 322 2.22 50.58 -30.15
N LEU A 323 1.33 51.46 -29.64
CA LEU A 323 1.01 51.51 -28.21
C LEU A 323 0.47 50.18 -27.69
N TYR A 324 -0.46 49.54 -28.44
CA TYR A 324 -1.02 48.28 -28.06
C TYR A 324 0.00 47.13 -28.24
N ASP A 325 0.84 47.16 -29.27
CA ASP A 325 1.89 46.19 -29.50
C ASP A 325 2.89 46.19 -28.35
N ASP A 326 3.39 47.37 -27.96
CA ASP A 326 4.31 47.51 -26.81
C ASP A 326 3.69 46.94 -25.53
N SER A 327 2.37 47.24 -25.32
CA SER A 327 1.65 46.73 -24.15
C SER A 327 1.49 45.20 -24.20
N VAL A 328 1.16 44.64 -25.36
CA VAL A 328 1.05 43.20 -25.57
C VAL A 328 2.40 42.50 -25.42
N GLN A 329 3.49 43.11 -25.95
CA GLN A 329 4.83 42.52 -25.80
C GLN A 329 5.27 42.51 -24.33
N LYS A 330 4.99 43.59 -23.58
CA LYS A 330 5.26 43.62 -22.12
C LYS A 330 4.49 42.55 -21.37
N LEU A 331 3.18 42.38 -21.70
CA LEU A 331 2.36 41.32 -21.11
C LEU A 331 2.91 39.93 -21.44
N LYS A 332 3.24 39.66 -22.71
CA LYS A 332 3.81 38.38 -23.14
C LYS A 332 5.15 38.08 -22.45
N ASN A 333 6.04 39.05 -22.33
CA ASN A 333 7.35 38.88 -21.67
C ASN A 333 7.13 38.56 -20.18
N CYS A 334 6.23 39.31 -19.50
CA CYS A 334 5.88 39.03 -18.12
C CYS A 334 5.27 37.64 -17.95
N GLU A 335 4.37 37.25 -18.84
CA GLU A 335 3.72 35.94 -18.83
C GLU A 335 4.71 34.81 -19.12
N ALA A 336 5.60 34.99 -20.09
CA ALA A 336 6.66 34.01 -20.41
C ALA A 336 7.62 33.82 -19.25
N THR A 337 8.05 34.91 -18.59
CA THR A 337 8.89 34.84 -17.40
C THR A 337 8.17 34.10 -16.26
N LYS A 338 6.91 34.44 -16.00
CA LYS A 338 6.09 33.78 -14.98
C LYS A 338 5.88 32.30 -15.28
N LYS A 339 5.62 31.93 -16.53
CA LYS A 339 5.50 30.52 -16.96
C LYS A 339 6.82 29.78 -16.77
N ALA A 340 7.94 30.36 -17.17
CA ALA A 340 9.27 29.75 -17.03
C ALA A 340 9.61 29.52 -15.55
N GLU A 341 9.36 30.50 -14.69
CA GLU A 341 9.54 30.37 -13.25
C GLU A 341 8.64 29.27 -12.66
N GLN A 342 7.35 29.25 -13.02
CA GLN A 342 6.42 28.23 -12.54
C GLN A 342 6.77 26.83 -13.03
N LEU A 343 7.23 26.69 -14.28
CA LEU A 343 7.71 25.40 -14.81
C LEU A 343 8.97 24.94 -14.07
N TYR A 344 9.89 25.87 -13.78
CA TYR A 344 11.06 25.56 -12.97
C TYR A 344 10.68 25.08 -11.56
N GLN A 345 9.78 25.79 -10.88
CA GLN A 345 9.26 25.42 -9.56
C GLN A 345 8.52 24.06 -9.60
N TYR A 346 7.73 23.81 -10.65
CA TYR A 346 7.10 22.52 -10.88
C TYR A 346 8.14 21.39 -10.96
N ASN A 347 9.16 21.56 -11.79
CA ASN A 347 10.23 20.57 -11.95
C ASN A 347 11.03 20.32 -10.67
N LEU A 348 11.27 21.37 -9.86
CA LEU A 348 11.90 21.21 -8.55
C LEU A 348 11.03 20.38 -7.62
N LYS A 349 9.74 20.73 -7.50
CA LYS A 349 8.79 20.01 -6.63
C LYS A 349 8.60 18.56 -7.08
N GLU A 350 8.55 18.28 -8.37
CA GLU A 350 8.48 16.93 -8.91
C GLU A 350 9.72 16.09 -8.54
N ARG A 351 10.92 16.67 -8.65
CA ARG A 351 12.17 16.03 -8.21
C ARG A 351 12.18 15.76 -6.71
N GLU A 352 11.70 16.68 -5.90
CA GLU A 352 11.55 16.49 -4.45
C GLU A 352 10.55 15.40 -4.11
N ASN A 353 9.39 15.39 -4.77
CA ASN A 353 8.37 14.36 -4.60
C ASN A 353 8.88 12.97 -4.98
N THR A 354 9.63 12.85 -6.08
CA THR A 354 10.23 11.57 -6.48
C THR A 354 11.26 11.09 -5.46
N LYS A 355 12.10 11.99 -4.92
CA LYS A 355 13.04 11.67 -3.84
C LYS A 355 12.31 11.25 -2.55
N LEU A 356 11.24 11.94 -2.18
CA LEU A 356 10.43 11.60 -1.00
C LEU A 356 9.71 10.26 -1.16
N LYS A 357 9.14 9.99 -2.34
CA LYS A 357 8.52 8.68 -2.65
C LYS A 357 9.54 7.55 -2.55
N ALA A 358 10.75 7.74 -3.11
CA ALA A 358 11.84 6.78 -2.99
C ALA A 358 12.24 6.56 -1.51
N LYS A 359 12.44 7.64 -0.74
CA LYS A 359 12.76 7.58 0.70
C LYS A 359 11.69 6.85 1.51
N ASN A 360 10.41 7.13 1.25
CA ASN A 360 9.29 6.46 1.92
C ASN A 360 9.22 4.98 1.53
N HIS A 361 9.48 4.63 0.28
CA HIS A 361 9.56 3.24 -0.16
C HIS A 361 10.66 2.47 0.59
N PHE A 362 11.87 3.03 0.69
CA PHE A 362 12.95 2.45 1.49
C PHE A 362 12.58 2.32 2.97
N LYS A 363 11.92 3.34 3.55
CA LYS A 363 11.44 3.29 4.94
C LYS A 363 10.43 2.17 5.15
N ASN A 364 9.49 2.00 4.24
CA ASN A 364 8.50 0.92 4.31
C ASN A 364 9.14 -0.48 4.18
N ILE A 365 10.12 -0.65 3.27
CA ILE A 365 10.89 -1.88 3.16
C ILE A 365 11.64 -2.17 4.48
N SER A 366 12.27 -1.16 5.07
CA SER A 366 12.99 -1.31 6.35
C SER A 366 12.05 -1.74 7.49
N ILE A 367 10.83 -1.20 7.55
CA ILE A 367 9.81 -1.60 8.53
C ILE A 367 9.40 -3.07 8.31
N ILE A 368 9.18 -3.49 7.07
CA ILE A 368 8.84 -4.87 6.73
C ILE A 368 9.96 -5.83 7.15
N ILE A 369 11.22 -5.48 6.85
CA ILE A 369 12.39 -6.28 7.25
C ILE A 369 12.48 -6.38 8.78
N ALA A 370 12.31 -5.28 9.50
CA ALA A 370 12.31 -5.27 10.96
C ALA A 370 11.19 -6.16 11.54
N PHE A 371 10.00 -6.14 10.94
CA PHE A 371 8.90 -7.01 11.34
C PHE A 371 9.23 -8.50 11.15
N PHE A 372 9.85 -8.88 10.01
CA PHE A 372 10.31 -10.25 9.80
C PHE A 372 11.38 -10.67 10.80
N PHE A 373 12.33 -9.79 11.15
CA PHE A 373 13.30 -10.05 12.19
C PHE A 373 12.64 -10.32 13.55
N LEU A 374 11.64 -9.51 13.92
CA LEU A 374 10.88 -9.73 15.15
C LEU A 374 10.13 -11.07 15.15
N LEU A 375 9.56 -11.47 14.00
CA LEU A 375 8.93 -12.78 13.85
C LEU A 375 9.94 -13.92 14.04
N ILE A 376 11.13 -13.82 13.45
CA ILE A 376 12.20 -14.84 13.62
C ILE A 376 12.61 -14.95 15.09
N ILE A 377 12.79 -13.83 15.78
CA ILE A 377 13.11 -13.80 17.22
C ILE A 377 11.97 -14.44 18.03
N PHE A 378 10.72 -14.11 17.71
CA PHE A 378 9.55 -14.68 18.36
C PHE A 378 9.48 -16.20 18.18
N PHE A 379 9.63 -16.70 16.96
CA PHE A 379 9.64 -18.15 16.69
C PHE A 379 10.82 -18.85 17.35
N SER A 380 12.02 -18.25 17.36
CA SER A 380 13.18 -18.76 18.06
C SER A 380 12.93 -18.87 19.58
N PHE A 381 12.29 -17.85 20.16
CA PHE A 381 11.91 -17.85 21.58
C PHE A 381 10.86 -18.92 21.89
N GLN A 382 9.85 -19.10 21.01
CA GLN A 382 8.86 -20.16 21.15
C GLN A 382 9.47 -21.56 21.07
N MET A 383 10.42 -21.76 20.15
CA MET A 383 11.19 -23.01 20.05
C MET A 383 11.98 -23.28 21.34
N LYS A 384 12.64 -22.25 21.89
CA LYS A 384 13.39 -22.37 23.15
C LYS A 384 12.48 -22.74 24.32
N ILE A 385 11.30 -22.13 24.42
CA ILE A 385 10.29 -22.48 25.45
C ILE A 385 9.82 -23.93 25.28
N LYS A 386 9.56 -24.36 24.03
CA LYS A 386 9.16 -25.74 23.75
C LYS A 386 10.23 -26.74 24.16
N ASN A 387 11.50 -26.46 23.81
CA ASN A 387 12.63 -27.32 24.18
C ASN A 387 12.81 -27.38 25.70
N MET A 388 12.70 -26.24 26.41
CA MET A 388 12.79 -26.23 27.89
C MET A 388 11.63 -27.02 28.53
N LYS A 389 10.42 -27.00 27.98
CA LYS A 389 9.30 -27.81 28.48
C LYS A 389 9.59 -29.32 28.29
N GLN A 390 10.14 -29.71 27.13
CA GLN A 390 10.52 -31.10 26.86
C GLN A 390 11.63 -31.57 27.80
N GLU A 391 12.62 -30.72 28.09
CA GLU A 391 13.64 -31.02 29.07
C GLU A 391 13.08 -31.17 30.49
N GLN A 392 12.14 -30.33 30.89
CA GLN A 392 11.46 -30.46 32.20
C GLN A 392 10.62 -31.73 32.31
N GLU A 393 9.92 -32.12 31.25
CA GLU A 393 9.17 -33.39 31.21
C GLU A 393 10.13 -34.60 31.29
N LEU A 394 11.26 -34.55 30.56
CA LEU A 394 12.28 -35.58 30.60
C LEU A 394 12.91 -35.68 32.00
N LEU A 395 13.15 -34.53 32.67
CA LEU A 395 13.68 -34.49 34.01
C LEU A 395 12.69 -35.07 35.04
N LYS A 396 11.39 -34.76 34.91
CA LYS A 396 10.35 -35.38 35.76
C LYS A 396 10.30 -36.89 35.58
N LEU A 397 10.34 -37.39 34.36
CA LEU A 397 10.39 -38.84 34.09
C LEU A 397 11.63 -39.50 34.72
N LYS A 398 12.79 -38.81 34.71
CA LYS A 398 14.01 -39.30 35.36
C LYS A 398 13.86 -39.34 36.90
N ILE A 399 13.25 -38.32 37.50
CA ILE A 399 12.99 -38.25 38.94
C ILE A 399 12.00 -39.35 39.35
N ASP A 400 10.94 -39.58 38.61
CA ASP A 400 9.96 -40.63 38.91
C ASP A 400 10.62 -42.02 38.80
N LYS A 401 11.51 -42.21 37.81
CA LYS A 401 12.26 -43.47 37.65
C LYS A 401 13.25 -43.69 38.79
N LEU A 402 13.91 -42.64 39.28
CA LEU A 402 14.80 -42.71 40.45
C LEU A 402 14.03 -43.07 41.72
N LYS A 403 12.83 -42.47 41.95
CA LYS A 403 11.95 -42.82 43.08
C LYS A 403 11.48 -44.28 43.01
N GLN A 404 11.20 -44.80 41.82
CA GLN A 404 10.84 -46.21 41.65
C GLN A 404 12.04 -47.13 42.00
N LEU A 405 13.27 -46.75 41.56
CA LEU A 405 14.49 -47.48 41.89
C LEU A 405 14.80 -47.45 43.37
N GLU A 406 14.59 -46.32 44.04
CA GLU A 406 14.77 -46.18 45.49
C GLU A 406 13.77 -47.07 46.27
N LYS A 407 12.50 -47.10 45.88
CA LYS A 407 11.50 -48.01 46.42
C LYS A 407 11.81 -49.48 46.17
N LEU A 408 12.41 -49.78 45.00
CA LEU A 408 12.89 -51.14 44.70
C LEU A 408 14.10 -51.53 45.54
N ALA A 409 14.99 -50.59 45.84
CA ALA A 409 16.14 -50.79 46.70
C ALA A 409 15.72 -51.05 48.17
N GLU A 410 14.70 -50.33 48.65
CA GLU A 410 14.10 -50.56 49.99
C GLU A 410 13.44 -51.95 50.09
N LEU A 411 12.71 -52.36 49.00
CA LEU A 411 12.15 -53.72 48.93
C LEU A 411 13.24 -54.80 48.86
N LYS A 412 14.37 -54.54 48.21
CA LYS A 412 15.53 -55.46 48.15
C LYS A 412 16.24 -55.57 49.49
N THR A 413 16.32 -54.52 50.29
CA THR A 413 16.86 -54.57 51.65
C THR A 413 15.96 -55.38 52.57
N GLN A 414 14.64 -55.27 52.42
CA GLN A 414 13.71 -56.15 53.15
C GLN A 414 13.77 -57.61 52.69
N ALA A 415 13.98 -57.86 51.36
CA ALA A 415 14.15 -59.21 50.83
C ALA A 415 15.51 -59.84 51.23
N LYS A 416 16.56 -59.03 51.46
CA LYS A 416 17.86 -59.53 51.97
C LYS A 416 17.80 -60.08 53.41
N LEU A 417 16.95 -59.51 54.21
CA LEU A 417 16.68 -60.04 55.58
C LEU A 417 15.96 -61.42 55.53
N ASN A 418 15.20 -61.71 54.43
CA ASN A 418 14.54 -63.01 54.26
C ASN A 418 15.39 -64.05 53.49
N SER A 419 16.56 -63.69 52.98
CA SER A 419 17.36 -64.55 52.07
C SER A 419 18.55 -65.29 52.70
N GLU A 420 18.79 -65.12 54.00
CA GLU A 420 19.80 -65.94 54.71
C GLU A 420 19.46 -67.45 54.75
N GLN A 421 18.27 -67.84 54.31
CA GLN A 421 17.88 -69.27 54.23
C GLN A 421 18.15 -69.95 52.90
N ASN A 422 18.54 -69.24 51.84
CA ASN A 422 18.70 -69.77 50.46
C ASN A 422 20.18 -69.92 50.01
N SER A 423 21.15 -69.79 50.89
CA SER A 423 22.60 -69.84 50.52
C SER A 423 23.12 -71.21 50.14
N ILE A 424 22.35 -72.31 50.22
CA ILE A 424 22.81 -73.70 49.97
C ILE A 424 22.76 -74.04 48.44
N GLY A 425 21.92 -73.38 47.66
CA GLY A 425 21.76 -73.70 46.20
C GLY A 425 22.86 -73.09 45.31
N THR A 426 23.28 -71.84 45.64
CA THR A 426 24.32 -71.13 44.88
C THR A 426 25.69 -71.71 44.92
N SER A 427 26.06 -72.38 46.05
CA SER A 427 27.36 -72.99 46.18
C SER A 427 27.58 -74.17 45.25
N LYS A 428 26.50 -74.91 44.89
CA LYS A 428 26.61 -76.14 44.11
C LYS A 428 26.94 -75.91 42.62
N ILE A 429 26.37 -74.94 42.00
CA ILE A 429 26.67 -74.62 40.57
C ILE A 429 27.93 -73.77 40.43
N GLN A 430 28.19 -72.85 41.35
CA GLN A 430 29.45 -72.15 41.36
C GLN A 430 30.61 -73.14 41.49
N ASN A 431 30.44 -74.22 42.26
CA ASN A 431 31.34 -75.32 42.34
C ASN A 431 31.49 -76.14 41.04
N THR A 432 30.40 -76.37 40.29
CA THR A 432 30.43 -77.01 38.98
C THR A 432 31.18 -76.18 37.95
N ILE A 433 30.86 -74.89 37.81
CA ILE A 433 31.60 -74.00 36.92
C ILE A 433 33.07 -73.88 37.29
N ASN A 434 33.37 -73.76 38.56
CA ASN A 434 34.75 -73.73 39.05
C ASN A 434 35.51 -75.06 38.80
N LYS A 435 34.82 -76.19 38.83
CA LYS A 435 35.32 -77.47 38.46
C LYS A 435 35.71 -77.57 37.00
N GLU A 436 34.77 -77.18 36.07
CA GLU A 436 35.01 -77.13 34.63
C GLU A 436 36.19 -76.19 34.27
N ILE A 437 36.33 -75.07 35.00
CA ILE A 437 37.44 -74.12 34.84
C ILE A 437 38.76 -74.76 35.31
N LYS A 438 38.79 -75.54 36.44
CA LYS A 438 39.96 -76.23 36.96
C LYS A 438 40.42 -77.40 36.08
N GLU A 439 39.43 -78.14 35.53
CA GLU A 439 39.72 -79.29 34.66
C GLU A 439 40.03 -78.85 33.21
N GLY A 440 39.86 -77.58 32.86
CA GLY A 440 40.16 -77.00 31.53
C GLY A 440 39.21 -77.45 30.41
N THR A 441 38.07 -78.05 30.74
CA THR A 441 37.12 -78.63 29.77
C THR A 441 36.18 -77.60 29.12
N TYR A 442 35.83 -76.57 29.85
CA TYR A 442 34.99 -75.45 29.39
C TYR A 442 33.73 -75.82 28.54
N LYS A 443 33.09 -76.97 28.82
CA LYS A 443 31.94 -77.47 28.09
C LYS A 443 30.72 -77.51 28.99
N LEU A 444 29.73 -76.73 28.64
CA LEU A 444 28.39 -76.87 29.19
C LEU A 444 27.44 -77.38 28.10
N SER A 445 26.78 -78.55 28.39
CA SER A 445 25.75 -79.05 27.51
C SER A 445 24.56 -78.08 27.42
N GLU A 446 23.72 -78.23 26.44
CA GLU A 446 22.50 -77.39 26.36
C GLU A 446 21.58 -77.52 27.61
N GLU A 447 21.60 -78.76 28.19
CA GLU A 447 20.93 -78.99 29.47
C GLU A 447 21.64 -78.23 30.62
N GLY A 448 22.97 -78.17 30.62
CA GLY A 448 23.76 -77.38 31.58
C GLY A 448 23.42 -75.89 31.51
N TRP A 449 23.30 -75.36 30.31
CA TRP A 449 22.85 -73.95 30.11
C TRP A 449 21.43 -73.72 30.59
N ARG A 450 20.54 -74.67 30.41
CA ARG A 450 19.16 -74.60 30.87
C ARG A 450 19.06 -74.62 32.40
N ASN A 451 19.79 -75.51 33.01
CA ASN A 451 19.89 -75.64 34.48
C ASN A 451 20.54 -74.37 35.11
N LEU A 452 21.53 -73.79 34.45
CA LEU A 452 22.11 -72.51 34.85
C LEU A 452 21.14 -71.36 34.80
N LYS A 453 20.33 -71.28 33.74
CA LYS A 453 19.24 -70.30 33.61
C LYS A 453 18.22 -70.41 34.74
N ILE A 454 17.76 -71.66 35.01
CA ILE A 454 16.79 -71.93 36.10
C ILE A 454 17.33 -71.48 37.45
N LEU A 455 18.61 -71.76 37.72
CA LEU A 455 19.18 -71.41 38.99
C LEU A 455 19.43 -69.92 39.16
N ILE A 456 19.90 -69.21 38.14
CA ILE A 456 20.07 -67.76 38.20
C ILE A 456 18.73 -67.12 38.43
N ASN A 457 17.67 -67.58 37.78
CA ASN A 457 16.32 -67.06 37.99
C ASN A 457 15.70 -67.40 39.35
N SER A 458 16.08 -68.53 39.91
CA SER A 458 15.68 -68.89 41.29
C SER A 458 16.42 -68.04 42.34
N THR A 459 17.61 -67.64 42.05
CA THR A 459 18.48 -66.82 42.94
C THR A 459 18.20 -65.30 42.74
N TYR A 460 17.88 -64.93 41.51
CA TYR A 460 17.58 -63.55 41.07
C TYR A 460 16.26 -63.56 40.27
N PRO A 461 15.10 -63.56 40.92
CA PRO A 461 13.79 -63.84 40.29
C PRO A 461 13.40 -62.95 39.11
N GLU A 462 13.88 -61.76 39.02
CA GLU A 462 13.55 -60.81 37.93
C GLU A 462 14.67 -60.70 36.88
N PHE A 463 15.76 -61.52 37.00
CA PHE A 463 16.91 -61.39 36.12
C PHE A 463 16.61 -61.61 34.64
N ASP A 464 15.88 -62.65 34.28
CA ASP A 464 15.49 -62.92 32.90
C ASP A 464 14.60 -61.82 32.31
N LYS A 465 13.60 -61.41 33.07
CA LYS A 465 12.69 -60.36 32.68
C LYS A 465 13.37 -59.02 32.45
N ASN A 466 14.29 -58.69 33.35
CA ASN A 466 15.09 -57.47 33.23
C ASN A 466 16.06 -57.55 32.05
N LEU A 467 16.62 -58.71 31.79
CA LEU A 467 17.56 -58.95 30.68
C LEU A 467 16.83 -58.93 29.32
N GLU A 468 15.60 -59.46 29.23
CA GLU A 468 14.76 -59.33 28.04
C GLU A 468 14.39 -57.89 27.74
N ALA A 469 14.08 -57.09 28.75
CA ALA A 469 13.83 -55.66 28.63
C ALA A 469 15.06 -54.88 28.10
N PHE A 470 16.28 -55.40 28.31
CA PHE A 470 17.53 -54.86 27.76
C PHE A 470 17.88 -55.39 26.34
N LEU A 471 16.98 -56.10 25.69
CA LEU A 471 17.11 -56.53 24.29
C LEU A 471 18.23 -57.55 24.02
N CYS A 472 18.57 -58.40 24.95
CA CYS A 472 19.47 -59.50 24.71
C CYS A 472 18.75 -60.68 24.02
N THR A 473 18.47 -60.53 22.73
CA THR A 473 17.77 -61.53 21.93
C THR A 473 18.72 -62.55 21.29
N ASN A 474 19.99 -62.29 21.27
CA ASN A 474 20.98 -63.20 20.71
C ASN A 474 21.35 -64.26 21.77
N PRO A 475 21.24 -65.60 21.46
CA PRO A 475 21.56 -66.68 22.39
C PRO A 475 22.95 -66.57 22.97
N VAL A 476 23.95 -66.13 22.19
CA VAL A 476 25.35 -65.97 22.65
C VAL A 476 25.46 -64.79 23.62
N GLU A 477 24.82 -63.65 23.33
CA GLU A 477 24.79 -62.48 24.20
C GLU A 477 24.08 -62.78 25.53
N TYR A 478 23.02 -63.57 25.49
CA TYR A 478 22.36 -64.04 26.68
C TYR A 478 23.24 -64.96 27.56
N LYS A 479 23.93 -65.94 26.96
CA LYS A 479 24.90 -66.80 27.65
C LYS A 479 26.02 -65.98 28.29
N ILE A 480 26.52 -64.95 27.63
CA ILE A 480 27.53 -64.02 28.17
C ILE A 480 26.98 -63.31 29.42
N CYS A 481 25.77 -62.83 29.42
CA CYS A 481 25.14 -62.15 30.54
C CYS A 481 24.95 -63.07 31.75
N LEU A 482 24.54 -64.36 31.55
CA LEU A 482 24.42 -65.35 32.59
C LEU A 482 25.82 -65.60 33.29
N MET A 483 26.87 -65.71 32.49
CA MET A 483 28.25 -65.94 33.04
C MET A 483 28.77 -64.69 33.76
N ILE A 484 28.45 -63.45 33.28
CA ILE A 484 28.80 -62.21 33.99
C ILE A 484 28.13 -62.20 35.35
N LYS A 485 26.80 -62.54 35.43
CA LYS A 485 26.05 -62.57 36.69
C LYS A 485 26.66 -63.50 37.73
N LEU A 486 27.29 -64.57 37.28
CA LEU A 486 28.04 -65.52 38.14
C LEU A 486 29.47 -65.08 38.44
N GLY A 487 29.92 -63.94 37.97
CA GLY A 487 31.27 -63.43 38.21
C GLY A 487 32.39 -64.16 37.42
N VAL A 488 32.04 -64.88 36.34
CA VAL A 488 33.04 -65.58 35.50
C VAL A 488 33.85 -64.57 34.69
N THR A 489 35.16 -64.74 34.65
CA THR A 489 36.04 -63.78 33.94
C THR A 489 35.84 -63.80 32.43
N PRO A 490 36.01 -62.69 31.72
CA PRO A 490 35.85 -62.62 30.28
C PRO A 490 36.64 -63.66 29.47
N SER A 491 37.80 -64.01 29.90
CA SER A 491 38.62 -65.03 29.26
C SER A 491 38.01 -66.43 29.39
N ASN A 492 37.40 -66.76 30.51
CA ASN A 492 36.69 -68.02 30.70
C ASN A 492 35.34 -68.03 30.00
N ILE A 493 34.60 -66.90 30.01
CA ILE A 493 33.33 -66.73 29.22
C ILE A 493 33.62 -67.05 27.75
N ALA A 494 34.70 -66.52 27.19
CA ALA A 494 35.10 -66.77 25.81
C ALA A 494 35.21 -68.22 25.46
N LYS A 495 35.81 -69.01 26.36
CA LYS A 495 35.96 -70.44 26.19
C LYS A 495 34.61 -71.19 26.31
N PHE A 496 33.77 -70.85 27.27
CA PHE A 496 32.44 -71.47 27.45
C PHE A 496 31.46 -71.23 26.28
N VAL A 497 31.55 -70.09 25.65
CA VAL A 497 30.72 -69.77 24.49
C VAL A 497 31.40 -69.96 23.15
N ASN A 498 32.63 -70.52 23.16
CA ASN A 498 33.42 -70.81 21.98
C ASN A 498 33.66 -69.64 21.02
N VAL A 499 34.12 -68.54 21.56
CA VAL A 499 34.48 -67.32 20.80
C VAL A 499 35.79 -66.74 21.30
N THR A 500 36.37 -65.75 20.62
CA THR A 500 37.58 -65.09 21.09
C THR A 500 37.30 -64.10 22.23
N LYS A 501 38.27 -63.78 23.04
CA LYS A 501 38.19 -62.80 24.12
C LYS A 501 37.84 -61.39 23.60
N GLU A 502 38.38 -61.08 22.43
CA GLU A 502 38.15 -59.85 21.73
C GLU A 502 36.66 -59.78 21.32
N ALA A 503 36.04 -60.85 20.83
CA ALA A 503 34.64 -60.96 20.48
C ALA A 503 33.76 -60.76 21.72
N ILE A 504 34.10 -61.33 22.89
CA ILE A 504 33.36 -61.06 24.15
C ILE A 504 33.43 -59.58 24.53
N THR A 505 34.63 -58.99 24.43
CA THR A 505 34.85 -57.58 24.73
C THR A 505 34.01 -56.67 23.80
N ALA A 506 33.99 -56.96 22.52
CA ALA A 506 33.24 -56.27 21.53
C ALA A 506 31.68 -56.42 21.75
N SER A 507 31.23 -57.64 22.08
CA SER A 507 29.80 -57.90 22.38
C SER A 507 29.34 -57.13 23.61
N ARG A 508 30.09 -57.11 24.70
CA ARG A 508 29.75 -56.36 25.92
C ARG A 508 29.66 -54.86 25.64
N ARG A 509 30.60 -54.35 24.84
CA ARG A 509 30.57 -52.94 24.43
C ARG A 509 29.36 -52.62 23.54
N ARG A 510 29.02 -53.50 22.58
CA ARG A 510 27.86 -53.35 21.72
C ARG A 510 26.55 -53.39 22.52
N MET A 511 26.40 -54.31 23.47
CA MET A 511 25.23 -54.42 24.33
C MET A 511 25.03 -53.12 25.14
N TYR A 512 26.08 -52.56 25.72
CA TYR A 512 26.04 -51.32 26.46
C TYR A 512 25.58 -50.15 25.56
N ILE A 513 26.15 -50.00 24.35
CA ILE A 513 25.78 -48.95 23.39
C ILE A 513 24.33 -49.13 22.92
N LYS A 514 23.93 -50.38 22.66
CA LYS A 514 22.57 -50.70 22.20
C LYS A 514 21.50 -50.25 23.21
N VAL A 515 21.75 -50.49 24.50
CA VAL A 515 20.81 -50.22 25.59
C VAL A 515 20.85 -48.73 25.97
N PHE A 516 22.02 -48.15 26.16
CA PHE A 516 22.15 -46.82 26.74
C PHE A 516 22.36 -45.70 25.71
N LYS A 517 22.54 -46.06 24.41
CA LYS A 517 22.80 -45.10 23.31
C LYS A 517 24.01 -44.18 23.56
N LYS A 518 24.97 -44.64 24.38
CA LYS A 518 26.16 -43.89 24.78
C LYS A 518 27.41 -44.77 24.59
N LYS A 519 28.58 -44.13 24.35
CA LYS A 519 29.84 -44.83 24.39
C LYS A 519 30.15 -45.30 25.83
N GLY A 520 30.53 -46.54 26.00
CA GLY A 520 30.88 -47.11 27.29
C GLY A 520 31.94 -48.17 27.15
N THR A 521 32.52 -48.60 28.28
CA THR A 521 33.50 -49.67 28.37
C THR A 521 32.79 -51.02 28.55
N PRO A 522 33.46 -52.17 28.25
CA PRO A 522 32.92 -53.49 28.57
C PRO A 522 32.62 -53.68 30.06
N SER A 523 33.43 -53.04 30.93
CA SER A 523 33.21 -53.06 32.36
C SER A 523 31.92 -52.36 32.83
N ASP A 524 31.49 -51.37 32.11
CA ASP A 524 30.21 -50.67 32.43
C ASP A 524 29.01 -51.59 32.16
N TRP A 525 29.09 -52.46 31.14
CA TRP A 525 28.09 -53.51 30.91
C TRP A 525 28.08 -54.55 32.03
N ASP A 526 29.26 -54.99 32.50
CA ASP A 526 29.34 -55.92 33.61
C ASP A 526 28.70 -55.41 34.89
N LYS A 527 28.90 -54.11 35.21
CA LYS A 527 28.24 -53.47 36.35
C LYS A 527 26.73 -53.51 36.23
N VAL A 528 26.20 -53.23 35.02
CA VAL A 528 24.75 -53.30 34.76
C VAL A 528 24.24 -54.72 35.00
N ILE A 529 24.88 -55.77 34.46
CA ILE A 529 24.43 -57.16 34.61
C ILE A 529 24.56 -57.63 36.06
N LEU A 530 25.57 -57.21 36.75
CA LEU A 530 25.75 -57.58 38.19
C LEU A 530 24.70 -56.92 39.07
N SER A 531 24.19 -55.73 38.67
CA SER A 531 23.15 -55.02 39.39
C SER A 531 21.72 -55.50 39.10
N LEU A 532 21.48 -56.22 38.00
CA LEU A 532 20.22 -56.91 37.71
C LEU A 532 20.02 -58.08 38.67
#